data_d5383f3b30f34138f05563fb0e9411cb
#
_entry.id   d5383f3b30f34138f05563fb0e9411cb
#
_cell.length_a   1.000
_cell.length_b   1.000
_cell.length_c   1.000
_cell.angle_alpha   90.00
_cell.angle_beta   90.00
_cell.angle_gamma   90.00
#
_symmetry.space_group_name_H-M   'P 1'
#
loop_
_entity.id
_entity.type
_entity.pdbx_description
1 polymer ?
#
loop_
_entity_poly.entity_id
_entity_poly.type
_entity_poly.pdbx_seq_one_letter_code
_entity_poly.pdbx_strand_id
1 'polypeptide(L)'
;VFAAASLQRTFTELGKQYEQDHAGTTVRFSFAGSSDLVSQITNGAPADVFASADEANMAKLSTTDLASGWPRDFATNTLEIAVAPGNPEHIRGLRDLTASGVQVVTCAAPVPCGAATAEVEQAAGVELRPVSEEQSVTDVLGKVESGEADAGLVYVTDVEGAGGGVDGVPFAESAKAVNTYPIGVLKESTNPELATSFAAYVRSDAGRKVLADAGFGAP
;
A
#
# COMPACT_ATOMS: atom_id res chain seq x y z
N VAL A 1 -5.98 10.58 -10.06
CA VAL A 1 -4.83 9.95 -9.41
C VAL A 1 -5.16 8.51 -9.12
N PHE A 2 -4.36 7.58 -9.63
CA PHE A 2 -4.42 6.17 -9.25
C PHE A 2 -3.38 5.93 -8.16
N ALA A 3 -3.80 5.40 -7.01
CA ALA A 3 -2.92 5.21 -5.85
C ALA A 3 -3.17 3.86 -5.17
N ALA A 4 -2.09 3.26 -4.68
CA ALA A 4 -2.17 2.00 -3.95
C ALA A 4 -3.19 2.06 -2.80
N ALA A 5 -3.89 0.97 -2.53
CA ALA A 5 -4.94 0.88 -1.52
C ALA A 5 -4.47 1.36 -0.12
N SER A 6 -3.25 1.01 0.27
CA SER A 6 -2.63 1.47 1.54
C SER A 6 -2.47 2.99 1.66
N LEU A 7 -2.55 3.73 0.53
CA LEU A 7 -2.45 5.19 0.49
C LEU A 7 -3.80 5.90 0.68
N GLN A 8 -4.91 5.17 0.72
CA GLN A 8 -6.26 5.74 0.63
C GLN A 8 -6.51 6.86 1.64
N ARG A 9 -6.26 6.60 2.92
CA ARG A 9 -6.48 7.58 4.00
C ARG A 9 -5.58 8.80 3.82
N THR A 10 -4.29 8.56 3.62
CA THR A 10 -3.26 9.61 3.56
C THR A 10 -3.39 10.46 2.30
N PHE A 11 -3.63 9.83 1.14
CA PHE A 11 -3.81 10.56 -0.12
C PHE A 11 -5.12 11.33 -0.19
N THR A 12 -6.17 10.83 0.46
CA THR A 12 -7.42 11.60 0.61
C THR A 12 -7.17 12.90 1.38
N GLU A 13 -6.37 12.86 2.45
CA GLU A 13 -6.00 14.04 3.22
C GLU A 13 -5.08 14.97 2.40
N LEU A 14 -4.06 14.43 1.74
CA LEU A 14 -3.17 15.20 0.85
C LEU A 14 -3.95 15.88 -0.29
N GLY A 15 -4.93 15.19 -0.87
CA GLY A 15 -5.79 15.76 -1.91
C GLY A 15 -6.59 16.94 -1.40
N LYS A 16 -7.20 16.83 -0.24
CA LYS A 16 -7.96 17.93 0.39
C LYS A 16 -7.07 19.15 0.67
N GLN A 17 -5.87 18.94 1.20
CA GLN A 17 -4.93 20.04 1.47
C GLN A 17 -4.46 20.68 0.16
N TYR A 18 -4.14 19.87 -0.85
CA TYR A 18 -3.74 20.37 -2.16
C TYR A 18 -4.83 21.22 -2.82
N GLU A 19 -6.08 20.79 -2.77
CA GLU A 19 -7.23 21.54 -3.31
C GLU A 19 -7.44 22.89 -2.61
N GLN A 20 -7.19 22.97 -1.29
CA GLN A 20 -7.26 24.24 -0.53
C GLN A 20 -6.23 25.25 -1.02
N ASP A 21 -5.01 24.79 -1.35
CA ASP A 21 -3.92 25.64 -1.81
C ASP A 21 -4.00 25.95 -3.31
N HIS A 22 -4.81 25.17 -4.08
CA HIS A 22 -4.96 25.27 -5.54
C HIS A 22 -6.43 25.44 -5.92
N ALA A 23 -6.97 26.64 -5.66
CA ALA A 23 -8.38 26.95 -5.90
C ALA A 23 -8.82 26.63 -7.35
N GLY A 24 -9.95 25.92 -7.50
CA GLY A 24 -10.49 25.47 -8.79
C GLY A 24 -9.92 24.14 -9.28
N THR A 25 -9.02 23.51 -8.54
CA THR A 25 -8.53 22.16 -8.81
C THR A 25 -9.34 21.14 -8.01
N THR A 26 -9.60 19.96 -8.61
CA THR A 26 -10.18 18.80 -7.92
C THR A 26 -9.29 17.59 -8.16
N VAL A 27 -8.91 16.88 -7.09
CA VAL A 27 -8.14 15.64 -7.15
C VAL A 27 -9.07 14.45 -6.95
N ARG A 28 -9.24 13.66 -8.00
CA ARG A 28 -10.05 12.44 -7.94
C ARG A 28 -9.15 11.24 -7.81
N PHE A 29 -9.47 10.36 -6.88
CA PHE A 29 -8.69 9.16 -6.60
C PHE A 29 -9.40 7.89 -7.07
N SER A 30 -8.59 6.92 -7.53
CA SER A 30 -8.96 5.52 -7.65
C SER A 30 -7.95 4.72 -6.83
N PHE A 31 -8.44 3.98 -5.84
CA PHE A 31 -7.62 3.17 -4.95
C PHE A 31 -7.85 1.69 -5.22
N ALA A 32 -6.77 0.94 -5.42
CA ALA A 32 -6.78 -0.52 -5.58
C ALA A 32 -5.36 -1.08 -5.31
N GLY A 33 -5.18 -2.38 -5.41
CA GLY A 33 -3.85 -2.97 -5.44
C GLY A 33 -3.01 -2.40 -6.60
N SER A 34 -1.72 -2.15 -6.38
CA SER A 34 -0.86 -1.53 -7.39
C SER A 34 -0.82 -2.33 -8.69
N SER A 35 -0.87 -3.66 -8.62
CA SER A 35 -0.92 -4.54 -9.79
C SER A 35 -2.19 -4.34 -10.64
N ASP A 36 -3.34 -4.15 -10.00
CA ASP A 36 -4.61 -3.89 -10.67
C ASP A 36 -4.62 -2.52 -11.31
N LEU A 37 -4.09 -1.50 -10.61
CA LEU A 37 -3.96 -0.15 -11.17
C LEU A 37 -3.04 -0.14 -12.41
N VAL A 38 -1.92 -0.86 -12.38
CA VAL A 38 -1.06 -1.06 -13.54
C VAL A 38 -1.83 -1.70 -14.70
N SER A 39 -2.60 -2.75 -14.42
CA SER A 39 -3.45 -3.39 -15.44
C SER A 39 -4.46 -2.41 -16.03
N GLN A 40 -5.13 -1.63 -15.20
CA GLN A 40 -6.09 -0.61 -15.66
C GLN A 40 -5.42 0.44 -16.53
N ILE A 41 -4.27 1.00 -16.13
CA ILE A 41 -3.51 2.00 -16.89
C ILE A 41 -3.06 1.42 -18.23
N THR A 42 -2.51 0.21 -18.23
CA THR A 42 -2.05 -0.48 -19.44
C THR A 42 -3.20 -0.74 -20.43
N ASN A 43 -4.41 -0.93 -19.92
CA ASN A 43 -5.64 -1.07 -20.73
C ASN A 43 -6.31 0.26 -21.06
N GLY A 44 -5.63 1.39 -20.85
CA GLY A 44 -6.10 2.72 -21.28
C GLY A 44 -7.03 3.42 -20.30
N ALA A 45 -7.09 3.01 -19.03
CA ALA A 45 -7.83 3.76 -18.02
C ALA A 45 -7.22 5.17 -17.83
N PRO A 46 -8.03 6.24 -17.83
CA PRO A 46 -7.53 7.59 -17.73
C PRO A 46 -7.00 7.88 -16.32
N ALA A 47 -5.72 8.19 -16.24
CA ALA A 47 -5.09 8.63 -15.00
C ALA A 47 -3.97 9.65 -15.31
N ASP A 48 -3.79 10.62 -14.42
CA ASP A 48 -2.75 11.63 -14.56
C ASP A 48 -1.50 11.27 -13.75
N VAL A 49 -1.70 10.65 -12.59
CA VAL A 49 -0.65 10.27 -11.63
C VAL A 49 -0.86 8.82 -11.18
N PHE A 50 0.23 8.09 -11.05
CA PHE A 50 0.24 6.78 -10.41
C PHE A 50 1.19 6.79 -9.20
N ALA A 51 0.69 6.33 -8.05
CA ALA A 51 1.45 6.11 -6.82
C ALA A 51 1.37 4.64 -6.43
N SER A 52 2.48 3.92 -6.52
CA SER A 52 2.59 2.49 -6.26
C SER A 52 3.06 2.21 -4.83
N ALA A 53 2.72 1.05 -4.29
CA ALA A 53 3.24 0.53 -3.02
C ALA A 53 4.51 -0.32 -3.20
N ASP A 54 5.05 -0.41 -4.41
CA ASP A 54 6.35 -0.99 -4.71
C ASP A 54 6.95 -0.41 -6.00
N GLU A 55 8.27 -0.57 -6.14
CA GLU A 55 9.00 -0.19 -7.34
C GLU A 55 8.71 -1.14 -8.51
N ALA A 56 8.45 -2.43 -8.25
CA ALA A 56 8.24 -3.45 -9.27
C ALA A 56 6.99 -3.17 -10.13
N ASN A 57 5.88 -2.78 -9.51
CA ASN A 57 4.67 -2.39 -10.25
C ASN A 57 4.87 -1.05 -10.98
N MET A 58 5.53 -0.07 -10.38
CA MET A 58 5.87 1.18 -11.07
C MET A 58 6.77 0.93 -12.30
N ALA A 59 7.74 0.05 -12.21
CA ALA A 59 8.64 -0.29 -13.30
C ALA A 59 7.92 -0.84 -14.53
N LYS A 60 6.78 -1.53 -14.36
CA LYS A 60 5.96 -2.04 -15.49
C LYS A 60 5.47 -0.89 -16.38
N LEU A 61 5.11 0.26 -15.81
CA LEU A 61 4.70 1.44 -16.58
C LEU A 61 5.89 2.15 -17.23
N SER A 62 7.04 2.17 -16.56
CA SER A 62 8.25 2.76 -17.13
C SER A 62 8.78 1.95 -18.33
N THR A 63 8.71 0.62 -18.25
CA THR A 63 9.17 -0.27 -19.33
C THR A 63 8.20 -0.29 -20.54
N THR A 64 6.94 0.04 -20.33
CA THR A 64 5.92 0.14 -21.41
C THR A 64 5.77 1.56 -21.95
N ASP A 65 6.63 2.48 -21.53
CA ASP A 65 6.63 3.88 -21.96
C ASP A 65 5.36 4.66 -21.61
N LEU A 66 4.66 4.24 -20.54
CA LEU A 66 3.44 4.91 -20.05
C LEU A 66 3.72 5.96 -18.97
N ALA A 67 4.90 5.93 -18.33
CA ALA A 67 5.31 6.96 -17.39
C ALA A 67 5.98 8.15 -18.10
N SER A 68 5.68 9.37 -17.64
CA SER A 68 6.33 10.60 -18.10
C SER A 68 7.53 10.92 -17.21
N GLY A 69 8.74 10.68 -17.73
CA GLY A 69 9.98 10.85 -16.97
C GLY A 69 10.22 9.75 -15.92
N TRP A 70 11.08 10.05 -14.94
CA TRP A 70 11.44 9.10 -13.90
C TRP A 70 10.53 9.25 -12.68
N PRO A 71 9.87 8.17 -12.23
CA PRO A 71 9.18 8.15 -10.95
C PRO A 71 10.12 8.53 -9.79
N ARG A 72 9.56 9.01 -8.70
CA ARG A 72 10.30 9.44 -7.52
C ARG A 72 9.73 8.78 -6.28
N ASP A 73 10.61 8.25 -5.45
CA ASP A 73 10.23 7.69 -4.16
C ASP A 73 9.75 8.80 -3.21
N PHE A 74 8.72 8.49 -2.43
CA PHE A 74 8.14 9.45 -1.52
C PHE A 74 7.89 8.90 -0.11
N ALA A 75 7.86 7.57 0.06
CA ALA A 75 7.64 6.92 1.35
C ALA A 75 8.19 5.50 1.36
N THR A 76 8.31 4.92 2.55
CA THR A 76 8.54 3.49 2.77
C THR A 76 7.50 2.93 3.74
N ASN A 77 7.32 1.60 3.72
CA ASN A 77 6.44 0.90 4.66
C ASN A 77 6.96 -0.52 4.91
N THR A 78 6.52 -1.14 5.98
CA THR A 78 6.84 -2.53 6.32
C THR A 78 5.59 -3.30 6.70
N LEU A 79 5.63 -4.62 6.56
CA LEU A 79 4.53 -5.48 6.98
C LEU A 79 4.41 -5.57 8.51
N GLU A 80 3.18 -5.72 8.96
CA GLU A 80 2.79 -6.07 10.32
C GLU A 80 1.68 -7.14 10.25
N ILE A 81 1.52 -7.93 11.30
CA ILE A 81 0.43 -8.89 11.38
C ILE A 81 -0.77 -8.17 12.02
N ALA A 82 -1.86 -8.02 11.28
CA ALA A 82 -3.14 -7.61 11.85
C ALA A 82 -3.84 -8.82 12.47
N VAL A 83 -4.37 -8.65 13.66
CA VAL A 83 -5.18 -9.65 14.38
C VAL A 83 -6.43 -9.01 14.95
N ALA A 84 -7.45 -9.80 15.29
CA ALA A 84 -8.63 -9.29 15.98
C ALA A 84 -8.25 -8.63 17.32
N PRO A 85 -9.00 -7.60 17.78
CA PRO A 85 -8.70 -6.93 19.03
C PRO A 85 -8.56 -7.89 20.23
N GLY A 86 -7.51 -7.71 21.01
CA GLY A 86 -7.14 -8.59 22.13
C GLY A 86 -6.37 -9.83 21.71
N ASN A 87 -6.08 -10.03 20.43
CA ASN A 87 -5.25 -11.13 19.92
C ASN A 87 -5.66 -12.51 20.49
N PRO A 88 -6.88 -12.97 20.19
CA PRO A 88 -7.43 -14.19 20.81
C PRO A 88 -6.62 -15.45 20.50
N GLU A 89 -5.96 -15.49 19.33
CA GLU A 89 -5.10 -16.62 18.91
C GLU A 89 -3.67 -16.54 19.49
N HIS A 90 -3.37 -15.51 20.28
CA HIS A 90 -2.08 -15.30 20.93
C HIS A 90 -0.87 -15.30 19.97
N ILE A 91 -1.08 -14.75 18.77
CA ILE A 91 -0.06 -14.62 17.73
C ILE A 91 1.03 -13.63 18.20
N ARG A 92 2.29 -14.01 18.09
CA ARG A 92 3.46 -13.22 18.55
C ARG A 92 4.49 -12.99 17.45
N GLY A 93 4.28 -13.58 16.28
CA GLY A 93 5.17 -13.45 15.14
C GLY A 93 4.78 -14.35 13.97
N LEU A 94 5.55 -14.26 12.90
CA LEU A 94 5.23 -14.89 11.62
C LEU A 94 5.07 -16.43 11.72
N ARG A 95 5.85 -17.09 12.59
CA ARG A 95 5.77 -18.55 12.77
C ARG A 95 4.45 -19.00 13.37
N ASP A 96 3.81 -18.20 14.21
CA ASP A 96 2.55 -18.57 14.83
C ASP A 96 1.43 -18.65 13.80
N LEU A 97 1.57 -17.94 12.64
CA LEU A 97 0.63 -18.02 11.53
C LEU A 97 0.62 -19.38 10.81
N THR A 98 1.61 -20.26 11.07
CA THR A 98 1.64 -21.62 10.54
C THR A 98 0.94 -22.64 11.42
N ALA A 99 0.40 -22.22 12.57
CA ALA A 99 -0.26 -23.10 13.51
C ALA A 99 -1.57 -23.66 12.93
N SER A 100 -1.84 -24.93 13.23
CA SER A 100 -3.09 -25.57 12.79
C SER A 100 -4.28 -24.88 13.44
N GLY A 101 -5.25 -24.46 12.61
CA GLY A 101 -6.48 -23.80 13.03
C GLY A 101 -6.46 -22.29 12.88
N VAL A 102 -5.31 -21.65 12.73
CA VAL A 102 -5.21 -20.20 12.47
C VAL A 102 -5.58 -19.95 11.00
N GLN A 103 -6.59 -19.14 10.78
CA GLN A 103 -7.04 -18.71 9.45
C GLN A 103 -6.30 -17.44 9.06
N VAL A 104 -5.33 -17.57 8.15
CA VAL A 104 -4.50 -16.47 7.68
C VAL A 104 -4.94 -16.02 6.32
N VAL A 105 -4.99 -14.71 6.09
CA VAL A 105 -5.16 -14.10 4.76
C VAL A 105 -3.94 -13.28 4.40
N THR A 106 -3.59 -13.28 3.12
CA THR A 106 -2.46 -12.52 2.57
C THR A 106 -2.88 -11.81 1.28
N CYS A 107 -2.04 -10.97 0.75
CA CYS A 107 -2.21 -10.48 -0.61
C CYS A 107 -1.72 -11.54 -1.62
N ALA A 108 -2.31 -11.55 -2.81
CA ALA A 108 -1.82 -12.34 -3.94
C ALA A 108 -0.41 -11.88 -4.37
N ALA A 109 0.39 -12.81 -4.87
CA ALA A 109 1.80 -12.58 -5.20
C ALA A 109 2.11 -11.34 -6.07
N PRO A 110 1.29 -10.96 -7.10
CA PRO A 110 1.57 -9.76 -7.90
C PRO A 110 1.33 -8.42 -7.17
N VAL A 111 0.61 -8.47 -6.05
CA VAL A 111 0.30 -7.29 -5.23
C VAL A 111 1.50 -6.95 -4.35
N PRO A 112 1.82 -5.66 -4.11
CA PRO A 112 3.00 -5.28 -3.32
C PRO A 112 3.11 -5.97 -1.95
N CYS A 113 2.00 -6.07 -1.20
CA CYS A 113 1.96 -6.77 0.08
C CYS A 113 2.17 -8.29 -0.07
N GLY A 114 1.75 -8.89 -1.18
CA GLY A 114 2.00 -10.31 -1.47
C GLY A 114 3.47 -10.59 -1.82
N ALA A 115 4.09 -9.72 -2.61
CA ALA A 115 5.52 -9.79 -2.88
C ALA A 115 6.34 -9.66 -1.57
N ALA A 116 6.00 -8.68 -0.73
CA ALA A 116 6.63 -8.52 0.59
C ALA A 116 6.37 -9.73 1.50
N THR A 117 5.19 -10.35 1.44
CA THR A 117 4.88 -11.59 2.17
C THR A 117 5.85 -12.70 1.78
N ALA A 118 6.08 -12.92 0.49
CA ALA A 118 7.02 -13.94 0.02
C ALA A 118 8.46 -13.69 0.52
N GLU A 119 8.88 -12.43 0.60
CA GLU A 119 10.21 -12.06 1.11
C GLU A 119 10.34 -12.36 2.62
N VAL A 120 9.32 -12.03 3.44
CA VAL A 120 9.37 -12.32 4.88
C VAL A 120 9.25 -13.81 5.16
N GLU A 121 8.48 -14.57 4.38
CA GLU A 121 8.44 -16.03 4.44
C GLU A 121 9.83 -16.65 4.20
N GLN A 122 10.50 -16.19 3.13
CA GLN A 122 11.85 -16.63 2.82
C GLN A 122 12.82 -16.28 3.96
N ALA A 123 12.75 -15.06 4.49
CA ALA A 123 13.62 -14.61 5.58
C ALA A 123 13.41 -15.40 6.87
N ALA A 124 12.17 -15.78 7.18
CA ALA A 124 11.80 -16.57 8.36
C ALA A 124 12.02 -18.08 8.18
N GLY A 125 12.16 -18.56 6.95
CA GLY A 125 12.15 -19.97 6.61
C GLY A 125 10.82 -20.64 6.97
N VAL A 126 9.71 -19.98 6.70
CA VAL A 126 8.33 -20.47 6.89
C VAL A 126 7.57 -20.45 5.56
N GLU A 127 6.53 -21.24 5.46
CA GLU A 127 5.59 -21.24 4.35
C GLU A 127 4.19 -21.07 4.94
N LEU A 128 3.58 -19.93 4.64
CA LEU A 128 2.20 -19.66 5.03
C LEU A 128 1.24 -20.42 4.10
N ARG A 129 0.08 -20.77 4.64
CA ARG A 129 -1.00 -21.40 3.88
C ARG A 129 -2.26 -20.57 4.06
N PRO A 130 -2.34 -19.45 3.35
CA PRO A 130 -3.48 -18.57 3.50
C PRO A 130 -4.77 -19.25 3.05
N VAL A 131 -5.87 -18.97 3.77
CA VAL A 131 -7.21 -19.45 3.38
C VAL A 131 -7.75 -18.67 2.18
N SER A 132 -7.22 -17.48 1.95
CA SER A 132 -7.45 -16.71 0.72
C SER A 132 -6.32 -15.71 0.46
N GLU A 133 -6.18 -15.31 -0.80
CA GLU A 133 -5.23 -14.31 -1.27
C GLU A 133 -5.99 -13.16 -1.92
N GLU A 134 -5.77 -11.94 -1.43
CA GLU A 134 -6.55 -10.76 -1.79
C GLU A 134 -5.82 -9.87 -2.82
N GLN A 135 -6.62 -9.10 -3.56
CA GLN A 135 -6.08 -8.21 -4.60
C GLN A 135 -5.64 -6.85 -4.06
N SER A 136 -5.91 -6.55 -2.78
CA SER A 136 -5.43 -5.36 -2.10
C SER A 136 -5.19 -5.62 -0.61
N VAL A 137 -4.32 -4.80 0.00
CA VAL A 137 -4.07 -4.89 1.44
C VAL A 137 -5.28 -4.49 2.28
N THR A 138 -6.14 -3.61 1.75
CA THR A 138 -7.39 -3.22 2.42
C THR A 138 -8.40 -4.35 2.46
N ASP A 139 -8.39 -5.27 1.48
CA ASP A 139 -9.22 -6.46 1.51
C ASP A 139 -8.72 -7.45 2.57
N VAL A 140 -7.39 -7.61 2.71
CA VAL A 140 -6.79 -8.39 3.80
C VAL A 140 -7.20 -7.84 5.15
N LEU A 141 -7.03 -6.52 5.37
CA LEU A 141 -7.41 -5.85 6.60
C LEU A 141 -8.90 -6.05 6.91
N GLY A 142 -9.78 -5.83 5.92
CA GLY A 142 -11.23 -5.97 6.07
C GLY A 142 -11.67 -7.37 6.49
N LYS A 143 -10.99 -8.43 6.03
CA LYS A 143 -11.27 -9.80 6.46
C LYS A 143 -10.89 -10.06 7.92
N VAL A 144 -9.83 -9.44 8.42
CA VAL A 144 -9.47 -9.53 9.84
C VAL A 144 -10.46 -8.71 10.67
N GLU A 145 -10.80 -7.50 10.24
CA GLU A 145 -11.78 -6.64 10.93
C GLU A 145 -13.18 -7.28 11.03
N SER A 146 -13.60 -7.99 9.97
CA SER A 146 -14.90 -8.67 9.93
C SER A 146 -14.91 -10.02 10.68
N GLY A 147 -13.75 -10.51 11.11
CA GLY A 147 -13.61 -11.83 11.74
C GLY A 147 -13.73 -13.01 10.75
N GLU A 148 -13.56 -12.75 9.44
CA GLU A 148 -13.46 -13.79 8.42
C GLU A 148 -12.09 -14.48 8.43
N ALA A 149 -11.08 -13.83 9.03
CA ALA A 149 -9.74 -14.37 9.26
C ALA A 149 -9.25 -14.01 10.65
N ASP A 150 -8.42 -14.88 11.22
CA ASP A 150 -7.81 -14.68 12.54
C ASP A 150 -6.63 -13.71 12.46
N ALA A 151 -5.93 -13.72 11.32
CA ALA A 151 -4.76 -12.85 11.08
C ALA A 151 -4.58 -12.55 9.60
N GLY A 152 -3.95 -11.39 9.32
CA GLY A 152 -3.56 -10.99 7.97
C GLY A 152 -2.23 -10.26 7.95
N LEU A 153 -1.47 -10.39 6.86
CA LEU A 153 -0.28 -9.57 6.63
C LEU A 153 -0.68 -8.28 5.92
N VAL A 154 -0.54 -7.17 6.63
CA VAL A 154 -0.87 -5.81 6.17
C VAL A 154 0.32 -4.89 6.43
N TYR A 155 0.23 -3.61 6.08
CA TYR A 155 1.28 -2.67 6.46
C TYR A 155 1.01 -2.06 7.85
N VAL A 156 2.08 -1.60 8.51
CA VAL A 156 2.00 -0.85 9.78
C VAL A 156 0.97 0.29 9.67
N THR A 157 0.97 1.02 8.56
CA THR A 157 0.04 2.13 8.34
C THR A 157 -1.42 1.72 8.21
N ASP A 158 -1.70 0.48 7.80
CA ASP A 158 -3.06 -0.06 7.74
C ASP A 158 -3.57 -0.34 9.15
N VAL A 159 -2.74 -0.95 10.01
CA VAL A 159 -3.05 -1.18 11.43
C VAL A 159 -3.30 0.14 12.15
N GLU A 160 -2.39 1.12 12.01
CA GLU A 160 -2.57 2.45 12.61
C GLU A 160 -3.85 3.14 12.10
N GLY A 161 -4.18 2.92 10.83
CA GLY A 161 -5.37 3.47 10.18
C GLY A 161 -6.68 2.83 10.60
N ALA A 162 -6.66 1.59 11.11
CA ALA A 162 -7.84 0.83 11.50
C ALA A 162 -8.54 1.36 12.78
N GLY A 163 -7.90 2.28 13.52
CA GLY A 163 -8.54 2.96 14.64
C GLY A 163 -9.02 2.04 15.77
N GLY A 164 -8.36 0.90 15.95
CA GLY A 164 -8.72 -0.12 16.95
C GLY A 164 -9.62 -1.23 16.42
N GLY A 165 -9.88 -1.29 15.11
CA GLY A 165 -10.56 -2.40 14.44
C GLY A 165 -9.74 -3.69 14.44
N VAL A 166 -8.41 -3.56 14.53
CA VAL A 166 -7.46 -4.66 14.69
C VAL A 166 -6.37 -4.26 15.68
N ASP A 167 -5.65 -5.26 16.23
CA ASP A 167 -4.38 -5.07 16.92
C ASP A 167 -3.22 -5.46 15.99
N GLY A 168 -2.10 -4.73 16.07
CA GLY A 168 -0.88 -5.02 15.33
C GLY A 168 0.08 -5.89 16.12
N VAL A 169 0.65 -6.89 15.47
CA VAL A 169 1.72 -7.72 16.03
C VAL A 169 2.97 -7.53 15.16
N PRO A 170 3.97 -6.78 15.64
CA PRO A 170 5.22 -6.59 14.92
C PRO A 170 6.04 -7.89 14.90
N PHE A 171 6.82 -8.09 13.85
CA PHE A 171 7.71 -9.22 13.71
C PHE A 171 9.04 -8.81 13.06
N ALA A 172 10.12 -9.51 13.43
CA ALA A 172 11.48 -9.07 13.09
C ALA A 172 11.79 -9.14 11.60
N GLU A 173 11.22 -10.11 10.90
CA GLU A 173 11.46 -10.34 9.45
C GLU A 173 10.88 -9.24 8.58
N SER A 174 9.94 -8.43 9.07
CA SER A 174 9.36 -7.29 8.31
C SER A 174 10.43 -6.30 7.85
N ALA A 175 11.51 -6.14 8.62
CA ALA A 175 12.65 -5.30 8.26
C ALA A 175 13.45 -5.81 7.05
N LYS A 176 13.16 -7.03 6.54
CA LYS A 176 13.80 -7.60 5.35
C LYS A 176 13.00 -7.34 4.06
N ALA A 177 11.76 -6.89 4.20
CA ALA A 177 10.85 -6.60 3.10
C ALA A 177 10.29 -5.17 3.27
N VAL A 178 11.15 -4.18 3.05
CA VAL A 178 10.75 -2.77 3.09
C VAL A 178 10.19 -2.37 1.73
N ASN A 179 8.92 -2.01 1.69
CA ASN A 179 8.30 -1.48 0.49
C ASN A 179 8.69 -0.02 0.29
N THR A 180 9.24 0.31 -0.87
CA THR A 180 9.47 1.69 -1.33
C THR A 180 8.32 2.12 -2.23
N TYR A 181 7.76 3.29 -1.97
CA TYR A 181 6.61 3.85 -2.65
C TYR A 181 7.01 4.93 -3.65
N PRO A 182 7.02 4.64 -4.96
CA PRO A 182 7.25 5.63 -6.00
C PRO A 182 5.96 6.30 -6.45
N ILE A 183 6.08 7.57 -6.90
CA ILE A 183 5.03 8.33 -7.57
C ILE A 183 5.53 8.84 -8.93
N GLY A 184 4.69 8.75 -9.95
CA GLY A 184 5.00 9.18 -11.30
C GLY A 184 3.81 9.82 -12.01
N VAL A 185 4.10 10.73 -12.94
CA VAL A 185 3.11 11.30 -13.87
C VAL A 185 2.99 10.37 -15.08
N LEU A 186 1.79 10.20 -15.60
CA LEU A 186 1.54 9.37 -16.78
C LEU A 186 1.61 10.19 -18.07
N LYS A 187 2.09 9.57 -19.15
CA LYS A 187 2.24 10.23 -20.47
C LYS A 187 0.92 10.70 -21.06
N GLU A 188 -0.13 9.91 -20.88
CA GLU A 188 -1.48 10.19 -21.38
C GLU A 188 -2.25 11.18 -20.48
N SER A 189 -1.57 11.80 -19.50
CA SER A 189 -2.20 12.81 -18.66
C SER A 189 -2.78 13.95 -19.47
N THR A 190 -4.05 14.25 -19.23
CA THR A 190 -4.72 15.42 -19.82
C THR A 190 -4.44 16.72 -19.05
N ASN A 191 -3.79 16.61 -17.88
CA ASN A 191 -3.46 17.72 -16.98
C ASN A 191 -2.00 17.63 -16.47
N PRO A 192 -0.98 17.56 -17.35
CA PRO A 192 0.39 17.22 -16.97
C PRO A 192 1.03 18.20 -15.98
N GLU A 193 0.67 19.48 -16.05
CA GLU A 193 1.17 20.50 -15.11
C GLU A 193 0.61 20.29 -13.69
N LEU A 194 -0.71 20.05 -13.56
CA LEU A 194 -1.34 19.76 -12.30
C LEU A 194 -0.87 18.40 -11.72
N ALA A 195 -0.71 17.40 -12.57
CA ALA A 195 -0.18 16.10 -12.20
C ALA A 195 1.24 16.22 -11.63
N THR A 196 2.10 16.97 -12.28
CA THR A 196 3.47 17.25 -11.82
C THR A 196 3.46 18.02 -10.50
N SER A 197 2.60 19.03 -10.39
CA SER A 197 2.43 19.82 -9.16
C SER A 197 1.97 18.96 -7.99
N PHE A 198 0.96 18.11 -8.19
CA PHE A 198 0.48 17.20 -7.14
C PHE A 198 1.56 16.19 -6.72
N ALA A 199 2.26 15.57 -7.67
CA ALA A 199 3.36 14.65 -7.36
C ALA A 199 4.52 15.35 -6.60
N ALA A 200 4.77 16.61 -6.90
CA ALA A 200 5.73 17.42 -6.15
C ALA A 200 5.23 17.77 -4.74
N TYR A 201 3.92 18.07 -4.61
CA TYR A 201 3.29 18.37 -3.32
C TYR A 201 3.35 17.16 -2.36
N VAL A 202 3.05 15.95 -2.83
CA VAL A 202 3.19 14.72 -2.04
C VAL A 202 4.59 14.58 -1.45
N ARG A 203 5.62 15.02 -2.17
CA ARG A 203 7.04 14.94 -1.79
C ARG A 203 7.56 16.19 -1.08
N SER A 204 6.74 17.21 -0.92
CA SER A 204 7.09 18.44 -0.18
C SER A 204 7.19 18.17 1.33
N ASP A 205 7.67 19.15 2.10
CA ASP A 205 7.72 19.05 3.56
C ASP A 205 6.32 18.87 4.18
N ALA A 206 5.30 19.52 3.61
CA ALA A 206 3.91 19.34 4.02
C ALA A 206 3.41 17.92 3.74
N GLY A 207 3.67 17.40 2.52
CA GLY A 207 3.30 16.03 2.15
C GLY A 207 4.02 14.99 3.00
N ARG A 208 5.33 15.16 3.19
CA ARG A 208 6.12 14.27 4.06
C ARG A 208 5.62 14.25 5.50
N LYS A 209 5.18 15.40 6.02
CA LYS A 209 4.60 15.45 7.36
C LYS A 209 3.33 14.63 7.46
N VAL A 210 2.41 14.75 6.50
CA VAL A 210 1.16 13.96 6.48
C VAL A 210 1.45 12.46 6.38
N LEU A 211 2.44 12.07 5.56
CA LEU A 211 2.89 10.68 5.43
C LEU A 211 3.48 10.17 6.75
N ALA A 212 4.37 10.93 7.38
CA ALA A 212 5.00 10.55 8.64
C ALA A 212 3.98 10.46 9.79
N ASP A 213 3.03 11.40 9.87
CA ASP A 213 1.95 11.38 10.85
C ASP A 213 1.00 10.16 10.66
N ALA A 214 1.01 9.55 9.48
CA ALA A 214 0.27 8.34 9.14
C ALA A 214 1.11 7.04 9.28
N GLY A 215 2.34 7.11 9.81
CA GLY A 215 3.20 5.97 10.07
C GLY A 215 4.13 5.56 8.91
N PHE A 216 4.10 6.27 7.77
CA PHE A 216 5.04 5.97 6.68
C PHE A 216 6.46 6.39 7.04
N GLY A 217 7.44 5.56 6.65
CA GLY A 217 8.86 5.90 6.71
C GLY A 217 9.28 6.84 5.57
N ALA A 218 10.43 7.51 5.76
CA ALA A 218 11.07 8.28 4.69
C ALA A 218 11.65 7.34 3.61
N PRO A 219 11.68 7.77 2.33
CA PRO A 219 12.30 7.01 1.23
C PRO A 219 13.81 6.93 1.33
#